data_fb01efa0499380354dbb661e12f7fe63
#
_entry.id   fb01efa0499380354dbb661e12f7fe63
#
_cell.length_a   1.000
_cell.length_b   1.000
_cell.length_c   1.000
_cell.angle_alpha   90.00
_cell.angle_beta   90.00
_cell.angle_gamma   90.00
#
_symmetry.space_group_name_H-M   'P 1'
#
loop_
_entity.id
_entity.type
_entity.pdbx_description
1 polymer ?
#
loop_
_entity_poly.entity_id
_entity_poly.type
_entity_poly.pdbx_seq_one_letter_code
_entity_poly.pdbx_strand_id
1 'polypeptide(L)'
;MQWLKMKMRNRVRRILVLMALSFVTILSVARHHDTAINIWQNTGVSKYVEMTPYLASGKGNVAVIVCPGGSYFWHDMEAEGEAVGEWLQKNGISAFVLKYRAAGFWAYFTHYRYIFRGNRYPDALNDLHQAMQYVKSRANEYGINPNTVGAMGFSAGGHLVMSACELLPRPERPAFVAPIYPVVTMTDKCVHKRSRRALLGDGRKNNIQLRDSLSSERHVPDDCPPVFLVNCKDDPIVKYHNSELLDSALTAHRVSHLYIQYNTGGHGFGATDYKGTAECRQWKNEFLKWLRSLSINEMTWKQNCSMI
;
A
#
# COMPACT_ATOMS: atom_id res chain seq x y z
N MET A 1 -20.51 36.36 -44.18
CA MET A 1 -20.35 34.94 -44.51
C MET A 1 -19.00 34.37 -44.09
N GLN A 2 -17.88 35.06 -44.27
CA GLN A 2 -16.54 34.60 -43.83
C GLN A 2 -16.40 34.42 -42.31
N TRP A 3 -16.95 35.31 -41.49
CA TRP A 3 -16.88 35.28 -40.01
C TRP A 3 -17.59 34.05 -39.42
N LEU A 4 -18.75 33.67 -39.97
CA LEU A 4 -19.47 32.45 -39.57
C LEU A 4 -18.69 31.17 -39.91
N LYS A 5 -18.02 31.09 -41.06
CA LYS A 5 -17.18 29.97 -41.47
C LYS A 5 -15.96 29.81 -40.55
N MET A 6 -15.37 30.91 -40.09
CA MET A 6 -14.23 30.93 -39.19
C MET A 6 -14.65 30.45 -37.78
N LYS A 7 -15.79 30.89 -37.27
CA LYS A 7 -16.33 30.46 -35.95
C LYS A 7 -16.68 28.97 -35.93
N MET A 8 -17.26 28.47 -37.03
CA MET A 8 -17.58 27.04 -37.17
C MET A 8 -16.31 26.17 -37.26
N ARG A 9 -15.29 26.61 -37.99
CA ARG A 9 -14.00 25.92 -38.12
C ARG A 9 -13.26 25.82 -36.77
N ASN A 10 -13.34 26.89 -35.94
CA ASN A 10 -12.75 26.90 -34.61
C ASN A 10 -13.54 26.01 -33.61
N ARG A 11 -14.86 25.90 -33.75
CA ARG A 11 -15.66 24.92 -32.95
C ARG A 11 -15.34 23.49 -33.32
N VAL A 12 -15.28 23.16 -34.58
CA VAL A 12 -14.93 21.81 -35.06
C VAL A 12 -13.50 21.44 -34.61
N ARG A 13 -12.54 22.36 -34.69
CA ARG A 13 -11.17 22.12 -34.22
C ARG A 13 -11.10 21.88 -32.70
N ARG A 14 -11.88 22.58 -31.88
CA ARG A 14 -11.98 22.36 -30.44
C ARG A 14 -12.61 20.98 -30.09
N ILE A 15 -13.64 20.59 -30.83
CA ILE A 15 -14.29 19.27 -30.64
C ILE A 15 -13.32 18.13 -31.01
N LEU A 16 -12.57 18.27 -32.12
CA LEU A 16 -11.57 17.29 -32.52
C LEU A 16 -10.41 17.18 -31.52
N VAL A 17 -9.97 18.30 -30.96
CA VAL A 17 -8.93 18.28 -29.89
C VAL A 17 -9.46 17.62 -28.61
N LEU A 18 -10.71 17.89 -28.21
CA LEU A 18 -11.34 17.25 -27.06
C LEU A 18 -11.55 15.74 -27.28
N MET A 19 -11.95 15.33 -28.49
CA MET A 19 -12.04 13.90 -28.83
C MET A 19 -10.67 13.22 -28.87
N ALA A 20 -9.64 13.87 -29.38
CA ALA A 20 -8.28 13.33 -29.36
C ALA A 20 -7.72 13.19 -27.93
N LEU A 21 -7.97 14.17 -27.06
CA LEU A 21 -7.61 14.09 -25.64
C LEU A 21 -8.36 12.99 -24.90
N SER A 22 -9.67 12.80 -25.17
CA SER A 22 -10.44 11.70 -24.60
C SER A 22 -9.99 10.33 -25.13
N PHE A 23 -9.55 10.24 -26.39
CA PHE A 23 -9.03 9.01 -26.97
C PHE A 23 -7.66 8.63 -26.40
N VAL A 24 -6.80 9.62 -26.13
CA VAL A 24 -5.51 9.41 -25.44
C VAL A 24 -5.71 8.95 -24.01
N THR A 25 -6.67 9.50 -23.28
CA THR A 25 -7.01 9.05 -21.92
C THR A 25 -7.62 7.65 -21.91
N ILE A 26 -8.47 7.31 -22.88
CA ILE A 26 -9.03 5.94 -23.02
C ILE A 26 -7.94 4.94 -23.36
N LEU A 27 -6.99 5.28 -24.23
CA LEU A 27 -5.85 4.41 -24.56
C LEU A 27 -4.86 4.23 -23.39
N SER A 28 -4.67 5.26 -22.55
CA SER A 28 -3.82 5.13 -21.34
C SER A 28 -4.48 4.26 -20.28
N VAL A 29 -5.79 4.39 -20.09
CA VAL A 29 -6.59 3.53 -19.18
C VAL A 29 -6.62 2.08 -19.72
N ALA A 30 -6.75 1.87 -21.03
CA ALA A 30 -6.71 0.53 -21.63
C ALA A 30 -5.35 -0.15 -21.47
N ARG A 31 -4.23 0.58 -21.61
CA ARG A 31 -2.88 0.01 -21.41
C ARG A 31 -2.64 -0.45 -19.96
N HIS A 32 -3.25 0.17 -18.97
CA HIS A 32 -3.12 -0.26 -17.57
C HIS A 32 -3.95 -1.52 -17.27
N HIS A 33 -5.09 -1.72 -17.94
CA HIS A 33 -5.94 -2.90 -17.74
C HIS A 33 -5.35 -4.19 -18.32
N ASP A 34 -4.57 -4.11 -19.41
CA ASP A 34 -3.99 -5.27 -20.07
C ASP A 34 -2.79 -5.91 -19.34
N THR A 35 -2.26 -5.22 -18.32
CA THR A 35 -1.11 -5.71 -17.51
C THR A 35 -1.51 -6.20 -16.12
N ALA A 36 -2.75 -6.01 -15.69
CA ALA A 36 -3.20 -6.42 -14.37
C ALA A 36 -3.31 -7.95 -14.25
N ILE A 37 -2.74 -8.49 -13.18
CA ILE A 37 -2.67 -9.92 -12.88
C ILE A 37 -3.75 -10.26 -11.86
N ASN A 38 -4.65 -11.19 -12.19
CA ASN A 38 -5.52 -11.78 -11.18
C ASN A 38 -4.74 -12.83 -10.38
N ILE A 39 -4.42 -12.52 -9.13
CA ILE A 39 -3.62 -13.41 -8.27
C ILE A 39 -4.38 -14.63 -7.74
N TRP A 40 -5.71 -14.67 -7.91
CA TRP A 40 -6.59 -15.75 -7.50
C TRP A 40 -7.12 -16.59 -8.67
N GLN A 41 -6.41 -16.62 -9.81
CA GLN A 41 -6.82 -17.42 -10.97
C GLN A 41 -7.11 -18.87 -10.58
N ASN A 42 -8.23 -19.38 -11.08
CA ASN A 42 -8.69 -20.78 -10.89
C ASN A 42 -9.03 -21.20 -9.45
N THR A 43 -9.15 -20.28 -8.50
CA THR A 43 -9.44 -20.60 -7.09
C THR A 43 -10.89 -20.37 -6.68
N GLY A 44 -11.72 -19.77 -7.53
CA GLY A 44 -13.09 -19.36 -7.19
C GLY A 44 -13.16 -18.12 -6.26
N VAL A 45 -12.03 -17.61 -5.81
CA VAL A 45 -11.95 -16.33 -5.09
C VAL A 45 -12.11 -15.17 -6.08
N SER A 46 -12.54 -14.02 -5.58
CA SER A 46 -12.93 -12.86 -6.37
C SER A 46 -12.00 -12.55 -7.55
N LYS A 47 -12.56 -12.47 -8.75
CA LYS A 47 -11.89 -11.98 -9.97
C LYS A 47 -11.54 -10.48 -9.94
N TYR A 48 -11.86 -9.77 -8.86
CA TYR A 48 -11.58 -8.34 -8.69
C TYR A 48 -10.32 -8.06 -7.87
N VAL A 49 -9.59 -9.09 -7.43
CA VAL A 49 -8.28 -8.94 -6.80
C VAL A 49 -7.23 -8.93 -7.88
N GLU A 50 -6.72 -7.76 -8.17
CA GLU A 50 -5.77 -7.51 -9.24
C GLU A 50 -4.47 -6.94 -8.69
N MET A 51 -3.38 -7.26 -9.36
CA MET A 51 -2.06 -6.75 -9.04
C MET A 51 -1.41 -6.23 -10.32
N THR A 52 -1.00 -4.95 -10.33
CA THR A 52 -0.35 -4.31 -11.48
C THR A 52 1.16 -4.28 -11.28
N PRO A 53 1.96 -4.94 -12.15
CA PRO A 53 3.41 -4.93 -12.05
C PRO A 53 4.02 -3.66 -12.65
N TYR A 54 5.04 -3.13 -11.98
CA TYR A 54 5.95 -2.05 -12.40
C TYR A 54 7.37 -2.60 -12.29
N LEU A 55 7.85 -3.28 -13.33
CA LEU A 55 9.12 -4.00 -13.27
C LEU A 55 10.31 -3.08 -13.55
N ALA A 56 11.29 -3.10 -12.66
CA ALA A 56 12.56 -2.42 -12.86
C ALA A 56 13.49 -3.23 -13.77
N SER A 57 14.37 -2.54 -14.49
CA SER A 57 15.38 -3.19 -15.33
C SER A 57 16.48 -3.84 -14.47
N GLY A 58 17.05 -4.95 -14.95
CA GLY A 58 18.13 -5.67 -14.27
C GLY A 58 17.69 -7.02 -13.70
N LYS A 59 18.59 -7.67 -12.92
CA LYS A 59 18.35 -8.96 -12.27
C LYS A 59 18.64 -8.88 -10.78
N GLY A 60 17.94 -9.68 -9.98
CA GLY A 60 18.11 -9.76 -8.54
C GLY A 60 17.60 -8.51 -7.79
N ASN A 61 16.71 -7.75 -8.41
CA ASN A 61 16.17 -6.52 -7.85
C ASN A 61 15.33 -6.77 -6.60
N VAL A 62 15.33 -5.79 -5.70
CA VAL A 62 14.34 -5.72 -4.63
C VAL A 62 12.94 -5.55 -5.24
N ALA A 63 11.96 -6.17 -4.63
CA ALA A 63 10.56 -5.99 -5.01
C ALA A 63 9.72 -5.50 -3.83
N VAL A 64 8.69 -4.70 -4.12
CA VAL A 64 7.78 -4.14 -3.12
C VAL A 64 6.35 -4.41 -3.55
N ILE A 65 5.55 -5.07 -2.70
CA ILE A 65 4.10 -5.10 -2.87
C ILE A 65 3.53 -3.84 -2.25
N VAL A 66 2.84 -3.03 -3.06
CA VAL A 66 2.27 -1.75 -2.66
C VAL A 66 0.78 -1.93 -2.34
N CYS A 67 0.39 -1.58 -1.13
CA CYS A 67 -0.98 -1.65 -0.63
C CYS A 67 -1.54 -0.23 -0.44
N PRO A 68 -2.31 0.32 -1.39
CA PRO A 68 -2.92 1.63 -1.27
C PRO A 68 -3.87 1.74 -0.08
N GLY A 69 -4.05 2.95 0.45
CA GLY A 69 -5.04 3.24 1.48
C GLY A 69 -6.44 3.44 0.93
N GLY A 70 -7.35 3.88 1.79
CA GLY A 70 -8.77 4.07 1.47
C GLY A 70 -9.70 3.55 2.56
N SER A 71 -9.21 3.54 3.81
CA SER A 71 -9.97 3.15 5.02
C SER A 71 -10.54 1.73 4.96
N TYR A 72 -9.99 0.82 4.16
CA TYR A 72 -10.54 -0.51 3.86
C TYR A 72 -11.92 -0.48 3.16
N PHE A 73 -12.42 0.68 2.74
CA PHE A 73 -13.63 0.78 1.92
C PHE A 73 -13.33 0.83 0.43
N TRP A 74 -12.26 1.50 0.04
CA TRP A 74 -11.78 1.69 -1.35
C TRP A 74 -10.26 1.76 -1.41
N HIS A 75 -9.70 2.23 -2.53
CA HIS A 75 -8.27 2.43 -2.72
C HIS A 75 -7.99 3.80 -3.36
N ASP A 76 -6.99 4.53 -2.88
CA ASP A 76 -6.39 5.66 -3.60
C ASP A 76 -5.35 5.11 -4.58
N MET A 77 -5.84 4.59 -5.72
CA MET A 77 -4.98 3.95 -6.71
C MET A 77 -4.03 4.94 -7.38
N GLU A 78 -4.43 6.19 -7.56
CA GLU A 78 -3.62 7.21 -8.23
C GLU A 78 -2.39 7.58 -7.39
N ALA A 79 -2.59 8.10 -6.18
CA ALA A 79 -1.50 8.67 -5.37
C ALA A 79 -0.71 7.60 -4.60
N GLU A 80 -1.38 6.57 -4.09
CA GLU A 80 -0.81 5.56 -3.20
C GLU A 80 -0.57 4.22 -3.90
N GLY A 81 -1.04 4.08 -5.15
CA GLY A 81 -0.81 2.93 -6.02
C GLY A 81 0.12 3.26 -7.18
N GLU A 82 -0.43 3.80 -8.26
CA GLU A 82 0.25 4.02 -9.55
C GLU A 82 1.48 4.93 -9.41
N ALA A 83 1.32 6.09 -8.76
CA ALA A 83 2.43 7.02 -8.54
C ALA A 83 3.57 6.38 -7.73
N VAL A 84 3.24 5.50 -6.78
CA VAL A 84 4.23 4.75 -5.98
C VAL A 84 4.92 3.68 -6.84
N GLY A 85 4.16 2.93 -7.64
CA GLY A 85 4.68 1.92 -8.55
C GLY A 85 5.67 2.50 -9.55
N GLU A 86 5.28 3.61 -10.20
CA GLU A 86 6.16 4.32 -11.12
C GLU A 86 7.41 4.87 -10.47
N TRP A 87 7.27 5.47 -9.26
CA TRP A 87 8.39 6.02 -8.53
C TRP A 87 9.40 4.93 -8.13
N LEU A 88 8.94 3.79 -7.62
CA LEU A 88 9.80 2.65 -7.28
C LEU A 88 10.51 2.10 -8.53
N GLN A 89 9.77 1.88 -9.63
CA GLN A 89 10.32 1.41 -10.90
C GLN A 89 11.43 2.32 -11.43
N LYS A 90 11.22 3.64 -11.44
CA LYS A 90 12.21 4.65 -11.84
C LYS A 90 13.48 4.62 -10.98
N ASN A 91 13.38 4.12 -9.74
CA ASN A 91 14.51 3.98 -8.81
C ASN A 91 15.12 2.57 -8.76
N GLY A 92 14.83 1.71 -9.74
CA GLY A 92 15.41 0.38 -9.85
C GLY A 92 14.81 -0.67 -8.90
N ILE A 93 13.62 -0.41 -8.36
CA ILE A 93 12.88 -1.30 -7.46
C ILE A 93 11.63 -1.78 -8.19
N SER A 94 11.46 -3.10 -8.34
CA SER A 94 10.23 -3.63 -8.91
C SER A 94 9.07 -3.45 -7.93
N ALA A 95 7.92 -2.98 -8.42
CA ALA A 95 6.74 -2.79 -7.60
C ALA A 95 5.54 -3.57 -8.15
N PHE A 96 4.67 -4.01 -7.26
CA PHE A 96 3.44 -4.71 -7.57
C PHE A 96 2.31 -4.05 -6.79
N VAL A 97 1.50 -3.24 -7.46
CA VAL A 97 0.40 -2.51 -6.84
C VAL A 97 -0.80 -3.43 -6.68
N LEU A 98 -1.15 -3.74 -5.44
CA LEU A 98 -2.20 -4.69 -5.08
C LEU A 98 -3.53 -3.97 -4.82
N LYS A 99 -4.54 -4.28 -5.62
CA LYS A 99 -5.94 -3.91 -5.38
C LYS A 99 -6.61 -5.02 -4.57
N TYR A 100 -6.32 -5.04 -3.26
CA TYR A 100 -6.85 -6.05 -2.34
C TYR A 100 -8.34 -5.88 -2.07
N ARG A 101 -9.02 -6.90 -1.53
CA ARG A 101 -10.45 -6.84 -1.21
C ARG A 101 -10.75 -5.80 -0.13
N ALA A 102 -11.48 -4.77 -0.52
CA ALA A 102 -12.02 -3.74 0.37
C ALA A 102 -13.53 -3.92 0.55
N ALA A 103 -14.10 -3.31 1.58
CA ALA A 103 -15.53 -3.45 1.90
C ALA A 103 -16.44 -2.92 0.79
N GLY A 104 -15.97 -1.92 0.03
CA GLY A 104 -16.69 -1.34 -1.10
C GLY A 104 -17.59 -0.17 -0.73
N PHE A 105 -17.95 0.59 -1.76
CA PHE A 105 -18.73 1.82 -1.65
C PHE A 105 -20.10 1.62 -0.97
N TRP A 106 -20.81 0.57 -1.32
CA TRP A 106 -22.12 0.27 -0.73
C TRP A 106 -22.02 -0.02 0.77
N ALA A 107 -20.96 -0.67 1.22
CA ALA A 107 -20.72 -0.90 2.65
C ALA A 107 -20.53 0.40 3.43
N TYR A 108 -19.98 1.42 2.80
CA TYR A 108 -19.81 2.73 3.42
C TYR A 108 -21.13 3.42 3.68
N PHE A 109 -22.04 3.47 2.69
CA PHE A 109 -23.31 4.21 2.76
C PHE A 109 -24.44 3.48 3.46
N THR A 110 -24.61 2.18 3.21
CA THR A 110 -25.82 1.46 3.64
C THR A 110 -25.73 0.85 5.03
N HIS A 111 -24.59 0.98 5.71
CA HIS A 111 -24.30 0.24 6.94
C HIS A 111 -24.56 -1.28 6.85
N TYR A 112 -24.79 -1.81 5.71
CA TYR A 112 -24.58 -3.12 5.12
C TYR A 112 -24.94 -4.39 5.90
N ARG A 113 -25.70 -4.23 6.95
CA ARG A 113 -25.82 -5.24 8.00
C ARG A 113 -26.55 -6.51 7.59
N TYR A 114 -27.37 -6.46 6.55
CA TYR A 114 -28.35 -7.50 6.31
C TYR A 114 -28.35 -8.12 4.92
N ILE A 115 -27.83 -7.46 3.91
CA ILE A 115 -27.94 -7.89 2.50
C ILE A 115 -26.61 -8.23 1.87
N PHE A 116 -25.53 -7.48 2.18
CA PHE A 116 -24.18 -7.72 1.65
C PHE A 116 -23.18 -7.81 2.77
N ARG A 117 -22.44 -8.90 2.88
CA ARG A 117 -21.42 -9.06 3.94
C ARG A 117 -20.13 -8.31 3.67
N GLY A 118 -19.89 -7.78 2.45
CA GLY A 118 -18.66 -7.15 2.05
C GLY A 118 -17.38 -7.85 2.47
N ASN A 119 -16.30 -7.44 1.88
CA ASN A 119 -15.00 -7.95 2.27
C ASN A 119 -14.59 -7.34 3.62
N ARG A 120 -14.01 -8.15 4.49
CA ARG A 120 -13.58 -7.79 5.84
C ARG A 120 -12.42 -8.70 6.26
N TYR A 121 -11.80 -8.42 7.38
CA TYR A 121 -10.76 -9.30 7.91
C TYR A 121 -11.26 -10.78 7.97
N PRO A 122 -10.46 -11.74 7.42
CA PRO A 122 -9.06 -11.61 6.98
C PRO A 122 -8.86 -11.40 5.46
N ASP A 123 -9.89 -11.05 4.66
CA ASP A 123 -9.83 -11.06 3.20
C ASP A 123 -8.64 -10.28 2.61
N ALA A 124 -8.41 -9.03 3.05
CA ALA A 124 -7.30 -8.21 2.57
C ALA A 124 -5.92 -8.82 2.94
N LEU A 125 -5.80 -9.40 4.14
CA LEU A 125 -4.57 -10.09 4.56
C LEU A 125 -4.29 -11.32 3.70
N ASN A 126 -5.31 -12.10 3.39
CA ASN A 126 -5.20 -13.25 2.49
C ASN A 126 -4.77 -12.82 1.08
N ASP A 127 -5.26 -11.67 0.61
CA ASP A 127 -4.86 -11.13 -0.70
C ASP A 127 -3.39 -10.70 -0.72
N LEU A 128 -2.93 -10.01 0.31
CA LEU A 128 -1.51 -9.63 0.43
C LEU A 128 -0.62 -10.88 0.53
N HIS A 129 -1.01 -11.86 1.33
CA HIS A 129 -0.30 -13.13 1.44
C HIS A 129 -0.19 -13.84 0.09
N GLN A 130 -1.31 -13.97 -0.63
CA GLN A 130 -1.34 -14.57 -1.96
C GLN A 130 -0.49 -13.78 -2.97
N ALA A 131 -0.51 -12.45 -2.93
CA ALA A 131 0.31 -11.60 -3.79
C ALA A 131 1.81 -11.83 -3.54
N MET A 132 2.22 -11.93 -2.27
CA MET A 132 3.60 -12.24 -1.91
C MET A 132 4.04 -13.62 -2.41
N GLN A 133 3.20 -14.65 -2.23
CA GLN A 133 3.48 -16.00 -2.74
C GLN A 133 3.57 -16.01 -4.26
N TYR A 134 2.65 -15.32 -4.94
CA TYR A 134 2.63 -15.18 -6.39
C TYR A 134 3.93 -14.56 -6.92
N VAL A 135 4.36 -13.44 -6.33
CA VAL A 135 5.58 -12.72 -6.74
C VAL A 135 6.84 -13.55 -6.43
N LYS A 136 6.95 -14.13 -5.22
CA LYS A 136 8.09 -14.98 -4.83
C LYS A 136 8.22 -16.22 -5.73
N SER A 137 7.12 -16.87 -6.10
CA SER A 137 7.14 -18.06 -6.99
C SER A 137 7.55 -17.75 -8.42
N ARG A 138 7.42 -16.51 -8.86
CA ARG A 138 7.79 -16.02 -10.20
C ARG A 138 9.01 -15.09 -10.17
N ALA A 139 9.80 -15.12 -9.13
CA ALA A 139 10.93 -14.22 -8.93
C ALA A 139 11.92 -14.23 -10.10
N ASN A 140 12.22 -15.40 -10.67
CA ASN A 140 13.09 -15.53 -11.84
C ASN A 140 12.50 -14.88 -13.10
N GLU A 141 11.19 -15.01 -13.32
CA GLU A 141 10.47 -14.41 -14.44
C GLU A 141 10.52 -12.89 -14.38
N TYR A 142 10.38 -12.33 -13.16
CA TYR A 142 10.39 -10.88 -12.93
C TYR A 142 11.79 -10.29 -12.70
N GLY A 143 12.84 -11.09 -12.69
CA GLY A 143 14.21 -10.65 -12.43
C GLY A 143 14.42 -10.11 -11.02
N ILE A 144 13.68 -10.61 -10.03
CA ILE A 144 13.76 -10.21 -8.63
C ILE A 144 14.41 -11.28 -7.73
N ASN A 145 14.86 -10.86 -6.56
CA ASN A 145 15.27 -11.79 -5.52
C ASN A 145 14.07 -12.13 -4.61
N PRO A 146 13.63 -13.40 -4.52
CA PRO A 146 12.48 -13.79 -3.70
C PRO A 146 12.65 -13.51 -2.19
N ASN A 147 13.90 -13.40 -1.72
CA ASN A 147 14.23 -13.12 -0.32
C ASN A 147 14.19 -11.61 0.01
N THR A 148 14.05 -10.74 -0.98
CA THR A 148 14.00 -9.28 -0.80
C THR A 148 12.66 -8.68 -1.24
N VAL A 149 11.60 -9.47 -1.15
CA VAL A 149 10.23 -9.01 -1.41
C VAL A 149 9.69 -8.38 -0.12
N GLY A 150 9.61 -7.05 -0.12
CA GLY A 150 9.01 -6.27 0.97
C GLY A 150 7.57 -5.85 0.69
N ALA A 151 6.96 -5.15 1.64
CA ALA A 151 5.62 -4.58 1.49
C ALA A 151 5.59 -3.11 1.93
N MET A 152 4.93 -2.24 1.16
CA MET A 152 4.70 -0.85 1.48
C MET A 152 3.20 -0.60 1.50
N GLY A 153 2.72 0.09 2.53
CA GLY A 153 1.30 0.36 2.65
C GLY A 153 1.01 1.76 3.17
N PHE A 154 -0.09 2.32 2.71
CA PHE A 154 -0.51 3.68 3.00
C PHE A 154 -1.79 3.67 3.84
N SER A 155 -1.88 4.44 4.90
CA SER A 155 -3.10 4.55 5.72
C SER A 155 -3.62 3.17 6.18
N ALA A 156 -4.78 2.73 5.70
CA ALA A 156 -5.31 1.38 5.93
C ALA A 156 -4.41 0.29 5.31
N GLY A 157 -3.75 0.55 4.17
CA GLY A 157 -2.73 -0.32 3.59
C GLY A 157 -1.49 -0.45 4.49
N GLY A 158 -1.13 0.63 5.22
CA GLY A 158 -0.08 0.60 6.25
C GLY A 158 -0.39 -0.37 7.39
N HIS A 159 -1.64 -0.38 7.85
CA HIS A 159 -2.13 -1.40 8.80
C HIS A 159 -2.05 -2.81 8.20
N LEU A 160 -2.41 -2.96 6.93
CA LEU A 160 -2.39 -4.27 6.26
C LEU A 160 -0.98 -4.86 6.20
N VAL A 161 0.04 -4.08 5.85
CA VAL A 161 1.42 -4.57 5.78
C VAL A 161 1.99 -4.88 7.16
N MET A 162 1.61 -4.16 8.21
CA MET A 162 1.95 -4.52 9.59
C MET A 162 1.26 -5.81 10.01
N SER A 163 -0.03 -5.98 9.70
CA SER A 163 -0.77 -7.23 9.98
C SER A 163 -0.10 -8.45 9.31
N ALA A 164 0.53 -8.28 8.14
CA ALA A 164 1.28 -9.37 7.51
C ALA A 164 2.52 -9.76 8.32
N CYS A 165 3.21 -8.81 8.96
CA CYS A 165 4.34 -9.11 9.84
C CYS A 165 3.92 -9.84 11.13
N GLU A 166 2.75 -9.53 11.64
CA GLU A 166 2.25 -10.01 12.92
C GLU A 166 1.58 -11.39 12.80
N LEU A 167 0.78 -11.57 11.75
CA LEU A 167 -0.18 -12.66 11.64
C LEU A 167 0.24 -13.76 10.65
N LEU A 168 1.18 -13.49 9.74
CA LEU A 168 1.68 -14.52 8.82
C LEU A 168 2.83 -15.34 9.47
N PRO A 169 2.97 -16.62 9.10
CA PRO A 169 4.14 -17.42 9.49
C PRO A 169 5.45 -16.78 9.02
N ARG A 170 6.51 -16.89 9.79
CA ARG A 170 7.81 -16.25 9.54
C ARG A 170 8.32 -16.37 8.10
N PRO A 171 8.33 -17.55 7.44
CA PRO A 171 8.83 -17.68 6.06
C PRO A 171 7.99 -16.92 5.02
N GLU A 172 6.73 -16.61 5.37
CA GLU A 172 5.75 -15.99 4.48
C GLU A 172 5.67 -14.47 4.67
N ARG A 173 6.33 -13.94 5.72
CA ARG A 173 6.37 -12.49 6.00
C ARG A 173 7.13 -11.72 4.92
N PRO A 174 6.83 -10.41 4.75
CA PRO A 174 7.66 -9.50 3.96
C PRO A 174 9.11 -9.46 4.48
N ALA A 175 10.08 -9.26 3.60
CA ALA A 175 11.48 -9.06 3.99
C ALA A 175 11.70 -7.75 4.78
N PHE A 176 10.87 -6.77 4.54
CA PHE A 176 10.77 -5.48 5.24
C PHE A 176 9.38 -4.90 5.02
N VAL A 177 8.97 -3.95 5.85
CA VAL A 177 7.71 -3.22 5.68
C VAL A 177 7.88 -1.71 5.77
N ALA A 178 7.07 -0.99 5.02
CA ALA A 178 7.02 0.46 5.01
C ALA A 178 5.59 0.97 5.23
N PRO A 179 5.10 1.05 6.47
CA PRO A 179 3.82 1.68 6.79
C PRO A 179 3.94 3.21 6.74
N ILE A 180 3.23 3.85 5.80
CA ILE A 180 3.21 5.29 5.58
C ILE A 180 1.88 5.84 6.11
N TYR A 181 1.95 6.78 7.07
CA TYR A 181 0.82 7.32 7.85
C TYR A 181 -0.23 6.25 8.24
N PRO A 182 0.21 5.14 8.85
CA PRO A 182 -0.63 3.98 9.01
C PRO A 182 -1.77 4.19 10.01
N VAL A 183 -2.88 3.53 9.76
CA VAL A 183 -3.76 3.10 10.84
C VAL A 183 -3.01 2.03 11.63
N VAL A 184 -3.05 2.08 12.96
CA VAL A 184 -2.31 1.15 13.83
C VAL A 184 -3.24 0.51 14.84
N THR A 185 -3.85 1.30 15.70
CA THR A 185 -4.70 0.80 16.78
C THR A 185 -6.16 0.61 16.37
N MET A 186 -6.77 -0.46 16.89
CA MET A 186 -8.21 -0.68 16.84
C MET A 186 -8.89 -0.45 18.20
N THR A 187 -8.10 -0.24 19.25
CA THR A 187 -8.57 -0.14 20.65
C THR A 187 -8.45 1.25 21.23
N ASP A 188 -7.35 1.96 20.99
CA ASP A 188 -7.00 3.23 21.60
C ASP A 188 -7.91 4.41 21.19
N LYS A 189 -7.82 5.53 21.93
CA LYS A 189 -8.57 6.77 21.69
C LYS A 189 -8.24 7.43 20.35
N CYS A 190 -7.05 7.19 19.80
CA CYS A 190 -6.62 7.69 18.49
C CYS A 190 -7.08 6.83 17.32
N VAL A 191 -7.89 5.78 17.56
CA VAL A 191 -8.38 4.86 16.54
C VAL A 191 -9.07 5.58 15.37
N HIS A 192 -8.71 5.20 14.14
CA HIS A 192 -9.46 5.62 12.95
C HIS A 192 -10.73 4.78 12.81
N LYS A 193 -11.83 5.25 13.37
CA LYS A 193 -13.11 4.53 13.50
C LYS A 193 -13.66 4.02 12.16
N ARG A 194 -13.42 4.74 11.05
CA ARG A 194 -13.84 4.34 9.70
C ARG A 194 -13.12 3.07 9.26
N SER A 195 -11.79 3.04 9.35
CA SER A 195 -11.00 1.85 9.01
C SER A 195 -11.36 0.66 9.89
N ARG A 196 -11.52 0.86 11.19
CA ARG A 196 -11.97 -0.21 12.09
C ARG A 196 -13.32 -0.78 11.69
N ARG A 197 -14.29 0.06 11.32
CA ARG A 197 -15.62 -0.38 10.88
C ARG A 197 -15.53 -1.19 9.58
N ALA A 198 -14.74 -0.75 8.61
CA ALA A 198 -14.57 -1.46 7.35
C ALA A 198 -13.86 -2.80 7.53
N LEU A 199 -12.73 -2.79 8.25
CA LEU A 199 -11.91 -3.97 8.49
C LEU A 199 -12.67 -5.08 9.26
N LEU A 200 -13.37 -4.70 10.32
CA LEU A 200 -14.06 -5.65 11.18
C LEU A 200 -15.47 -6.00 10.68
N GLY A 201 -16.09 -5.10 9.92
CA GLY A 201 -17.51 -5.15 9.59
C GLY A 201 -18.41 -4.69 10.74
N ASP A 202 -19.60 -4.20 10.40
CA ASP A 202 -20.53 -3.60 11.38
C ASP A 202 -20.89 -4.55 12.54
N GLY A 203 -21.04 -5.85 12.27
CA GLY A 203 -21.40 -6.85 13.29
C GLY A 203 -20.28 -7.17 14.28
N ARG A 204 -19.01 -6.97 13.89
CA ARG A 204 -17.82 -7.32 14.71
C ARG A 204 -17.03 -6.13 15.22
N LYS A 205 -17.36 -4.90 14.80
CA LYS A 205 -16.59 -3.69 15.13
C LYS A 205 -16.46 -3.41 16.64
N ASN A 206 -17.31 -4.02 17.46
CA ASN A 206 -17.30 -3.90 18.91
C ASN A 206 -16.72 -5.13 19.63
N ASN A 207 -16.28 -6.16 18.90
CA ASN A 207 -15.60 -7.30 19.49
C ASN A 207 -14.22 -6.89 20.01
N ILE A 208 -14.05 -6.96 21.33
CA ILE A 208 -12.84 -6.47 22.02
C ILE A 208 -11.62 -7.33 21.65
N GLN A 209 -11.77 -8.64 21.65
CA GLN A 209 -10.69 -9.58 21.29
C GLN A 209 -10.21 -9.36 19.86
N LEU A 210 -11.13 -9.18 18.92
CA LEU A 210 -10.78 -8.93 17.53
C LEU A 210 -10.14 -7.53 17.32
N ARG A 211 -10.56 -6.54 18.09
CA ARG A 211 -9.88 -5.22 18.08
C ARG A 211 -8.46 -5.35 18.63
N ASP A 212 -8.33 -6.06 19.74
CA ASP A 212 -7.03 -6.29 20.35
C ASP A 212 -6.10 -6.98 19.37
N SER A 213 -6.50 -8.12 18.79
CA SER A 213 -5.69 -8.92 17.88
C SER A 213 -5.31 -8.22 16.57
N LEU A 214 -5.96 -7.10 16.24
CA LEU A 214 -5.70 -6.29 15.05
C LEU A 214 -5.18 -4.89 15.41
N SER A 215 -4.68 -4.70 16.61
CA SER A 215 -3.99 -3.49 17.07
C SER A 215 -2.49 -3.73 16.99
N SER A 216 -1.85 -3.26 15.91
CA SER A 216 -0.46 -3.57 15.58
C SER A 216 0.52 -3.23 16.70
N GLU A 217 0.27 -2.17 17.45
CA GLU A 217 1.10 -1.75 18.58
C GLU A 217 1.14 -2.77 19.73
N ARG A 218 0.24 -3.75 19.71
CA ARG A 218 0.08 -4.75 20.79
C ARG A 218 0.65 -6.12 20.46
N HIS A 219 0.96 -6.36 19.20
CA HIS A 219 1.32 -7.69 18.70
C HIS A 219 2.58 -7.70 17.82
N VAL A 220 3.47 -6.72 18.01
CA VAL A 220 4.77 -6.70 17.34
C VAL A 220 5.56 -7.94 17.73
N PRO A 221 5.91 -8.84 16.81
CA PRO A 221 6.71 -10.02 17.14
C PRO A 221 8.19 -9.65 17.30
N ASP A 222 8.92 -10.36 18.18
CA ASP A 222 10.35 -10.12 18.42
C ASP A 222 11.20 -10.32 17.15
N ASP A 223 10.72 -11.12 16.21
CA ASP A 223 11.33 -11.36 14.91
C ASP A 223 10.67 -10.56 13.77
N CYS A 224 10.07 -9.43 14.10
CA CYS A 224 9.50 -8.52 13.12
C CYS A 224 10.57 -8.07 12.11
N PRO A 225 10.27 -8.11 10.80
CA PRO A 225 11.19 -7.58 9.80
C PRO A 225 11.43 -6.08 9.98
N PRO A 226 12.52 -5.52 9.39
CA PRO A 226 12.80 -4.09 9.47
C PRO A 226 11.62 -3.22 9.02
N VAL A 227 11.37 -2.11 9.72
CA VAL A 227 10.23 -1.23 9.50
C VAL A 227 10.67 0.19 9.15
N PHE A 228 10.09 0.76 8.08
CA PHE A 228 10.20 2.19 7.74
C PHE A 228 8.87 2.88 8.00
N LEU A 229 8.78 3.67 9.05
CA LEU A 229 7.54 4.30 9.51
C LEU A 229 7.56 5.81 9.26
N VAL A 230 6.52 6.35 8.64
CA VAL A 230 6.40 7.79 8.34
C VAL A 230 4.99 8.29 8.63
N ASN A 231 4.88 9.50 9.17
CA ASN A 231 3.64 10.25 9.26
C ASN A 231 3.84 11.77 9.29
N CYS A 232 2.74 12.52 9.27
CA CYS A 232 2.74 13.96 9.51
C CYS A 232 1.99 14.28 10.81
N LYS A 233 2.48 15.27 11.56
CA LYS A 233 1.88 15.69 12.84
C LYS A 233 0.54 16.38 12.64
N ASP A 234 0.38 17.06 11.50
CA ASP A 234 -0.84 17.78 11.10
C ASP A 234 -1.88 16.89 10.38
N ASP A 235 -1.72 15.56 10.41
CA ASP A 235 -2.65 14.63 9.76
C ASP A 235 -4.07 14.72 10.36
N PRO A 236 -5.09 15.18 9.58
CA PRO A 236 -6.45 15.35 10.06
C PRO A 236 -7.28 14.05 10.04
N ILE A 237 -6.79 13.00 9.40
CA ILE A 237 -7.53 11.74 9.14
C ILE A 237 -7.10 10.63 10.08
N VAL A 238 -5.80 10.30 10.08
CA VAL A 238 -5.22 9.31 10.99
C VAL A 238 -4.31 10.05 11.97
N LYS A 239 -4.75 10.16 13.22
CA LYS A 239 -3.98 10.88 14.25
C LYS A 239 -2.57 10.32 14.34
N TYR A 240 -1.57 11.20 14.32
CA TYR A 240 -0.15 10.85 14.39
C TYR A 240 0.23 9.93 15.55
N HIS A 241 -0.54 9.96 16.64
CA HIS A 241 -0.40 9.05 17.78
C HIS A 241 -0.48 7.56 17.40
N ASN A 242 -1.12 7.20 16.27
CA ASN A 242 -1.05 5.84 15.75
C ASN A 242 0.40 5.42 15.48
N SER A 243 1.16 6.28 14.80
CA SER A 243 2.57 6.01 14.51
C SER A 243 3.43 6.03 15.77
N GLU A 244 3.17 6.91 16.72
CA GLU A 244 3.89 6.94 18.02
C GLU A 244 3.67 5.66 18.84
N LEU A 245 2.45 5.12 18.84
CA LEU A 245 2.16 3.83 19.48
C LEU A 245 2.96 2.69 18.82
N LEU A 246 3.02 2.67 17.49
CA LEU A 246 3.78 1.64 16.77
C LEU A 246 5.29 1.79 16.99
N ASP A 247 5.84 2.99 16.91
CA ASP A 247 7.24 3.29 17.19
C ASP A 247 7.66 2.83 18.59
N SER A 248 6.82 3.14 19.59
CA SER A 248 7.05 2.70 20.97
C SER A 248 7.07 1.18 21.11
N ALA A 249 6.16 0.48 20.42
CA ALA A 249 6.11 -0.97 20.41
C ALA A 249 7.31 -1.59 19.69
N LEU A 250 7.67 -1.07 18.51
CA LEU A 250 8.86 -1.52 17.76
C LEU A 250 10.14 -1.34 18.59
N THR A 251 10.27 -0.22 19.31
CA THR A 251 11.40 0.04 20.22
C THR A 251 11.42 -0.95 21.38
N ALA A 252 10.27 -1.21 22.02
CA ALA A 252 10.17 -2.16 23.13
C ALA A 252 10.57 -3.58 22.74
N HIS A 253 10.22 -4.02 21.51
CA HIS A 253 10.59 -5.32 20.94
C HIS A 253 11.96 -5.32 20.24
N ARG A 254 12.72 -4.21 20.29
CA ARG A 254 14.05 -4.06 19.66
C ARG A 254 14.06 -4.33 18.16
N VAL A 255 12.96 -4.07 17.49
CA VAL A 255 12.85 -4.19 16.04
C VAL A 255 13.69 -3.12 15.36
N SER A 256 14.46 -3.49 14.35
CA SER A 256 15.17 -2.51 13.52
C SER A 256 14.16 -1.65 12.76
N HIS A 257 14.10 -0.35 13.07
CA HIS A 257 13.15 0.54 12.40
C HIS A 257 13.69 1.96 12.28
N LEU A 258 13.14 2.72 11.32
CA LEU A 258 13.32 4.16 11.17
C LEU A 258 11.96 4.83 11.21
N TYR A 259 11.74 5.68 12.20
CA TYR A 259 10.53 6.48 12.31
C TYR A 259 10.81 7.94 11.97
N ILE A 260 10.02 8.51 11.05
CA ILE A 260 10.10 9.91 10.64
C ILE A 260 8.73 10.56 10.80
N GLN A 261 8.65 11.56 11.67
CA GLN A 261 7.46 12.38 11.82
C GLN A 261 7.73 13.78 11.24
N TYR A 262 7.06 14.12 10.16
CA TYR A 262 7.08 15.45 9.58
C TYR A 262 6.10 16.38 10.29
N ASN A 263 6.40 17.68 10.33
CA ASN A 263 5.49 18.64 10.95
C ASN A 263 4.25 18.88 10.11
N THR A 264 4.41 18.93 8.77
CA THR A 264 3.34 19.25 7.84
C THR A 264 3.32 18.29 6.65
N GLY A 265 2.12 18.09 6.10
CA GLY A 265 1.93 17.22 4.93
C GLY A 265 0.54 16.59 4.89
N GLY A 266 -0.15 16.54 6.02
CA GLY A 266 -1.48 15.98 6.13
C GLY A 266 -1.52 14.48 5.90
N HIS A 267 -2.54 13.99 5.20
CA HIS A 267 -2.80 12.58 4.91
C HIS A 267 -2.95 12.34 3.40
N GLY A 268 -2.62 11.14 2.93
CA GLY A 268 -2.90 10.74 1.54
C GLY A 268 -1.97 11.37 0.51
N PHE A 269 -0.75 11.78 0.90
CA PHE A 269 0.20 12.39 -0.03
C PHE A 269 0.81 11.38 -1.04
N GLY A 270 0.85 10.09 -0.72
CA GLY A 270 1.40 9.06 -1.58
C GLY A 270 2.78 9.40 -2.15
N ALA A 271 3.02 9.10 -3.42
CA ALA A 271 4.27 9.45 -4.10
C ALA A 271 4.13 10.60 -5.11
N THR A 272 2.98 11.28 -5.14
CA THR A 272 2.75 12.41 -6.06
C THR A 272 3.56 13.65 -5.69
N ASP A 273 3.75 14.55 -6.67
CA ASP A 273 4.47 15.80 -6.44
C ASP A 273 3.53 16.99 -6.16
N TYR A 274 2.21 16.79 -6.22
CA TYR A 274 1.20 17.82 -5.99
C TYR A 274 0.44 17.66 -4.66
N LYS A 275 0.43 16.47 -4.03
CA LYS A 275 -0.13 16.25 -2.69
C LYS A 275 0.94 16.42 -1.60
N GLY A 276 0.51 16.80 -0.40
CA GLY A 276 1.40 17.05 0.73
C GLY A 276 2.27 18.29 0.57
N THR A 277 3.26 18.43 1.44
CA THR A 277 4.23 19.54 1.44
C THR A 277 5.59 19.09 0.90
N ALA A 278 6.48 20.06 0.62
CA ALA A 278 7.86 19.75 0.25
C ALA A 278 8.59 18.99 1.37
N GLU A 279 8.24 19.26 2.64
CA GLU A 279 8.77 18.58 3.81
C GLU A 279 8.43 17.09 3.78
N CYS A 280 7.15 16.74 3.76
CA CYS A 280 6.74 15.33 3.82
C CYS A 280 7.15 14.54 2.57
N ARG A 281 7.22 15.17 1.38
CA ARG A 281 7.66 14.49 0.15
C ARG A 281 9.10 13.96 0.21
N GLN A 282 9.91 14.39 1.20
CA GLN A 282 11.25 13.85 1.42
C GLN A 282 11.22 12.38 1.86
N TRP A 283 10.09 11.85 2.32
CA TRP A 283 9.96 10.45 2.71
C TRP A 283 10.46 9.48 1.62
N LYS A 284 10.28 9.86 0.35
CA LYS A 284 10.73 9.08 -0.80
C LYS A 284 12.25 8.88 -0.80
N ASN A 285 13.00 9.95 -0.57
CA ASN A 285 14.46 9.91 -0.50
C ASN A 285 14.96 9.16 0.75
N GLU A 286 14.30 9.38 1.89
CA GLU A 286 14.64 8.70 3.13
C GLU A 286 14.39 7.19 3.05
N PHE A 287 13.27 6.76 2.42
CA PHE A 287 13.02 5.34 2.15
C PHE A 287 14.12 4.71 1.30
N LEU A 288 14.55 5.37 0.22
CA LEU A 288 15.60 4.83 -0.65
C LEU A 288 16.96 4.72 0.09
N LYS A 289 17.30 5.67 0.95
CA LYS A 289 18.50 5.62 1.79
C LYS A 289 18.40 4.46 2.78
N TRP A 290 17.29 4.36 3.49
CA TRP A 290 17.03 3.29 4.46
C TRP A 290 17.07 1.90 3.80
N LEU A 291 16.41 1.72 2.67
CA LEU A 291 16.39 0.43 1.97
C LEU A 291 17.81 0.00 1.53
N ARG A 292 18.64 0.92 1.06
CA ARG A 292 20.05 0.63 0.72
C ARG A 292 20.86 0.22 1.95
N SER A 293 20.59 0.80 3.12
CA SER A 293 21.28 0.44 4.37
C SER A 293 20.94 -0.99 4.83
N LEU A 294 19.72 -1.48 4.58
CA LEU A 294 19.36 -2.87 4.87
C LEU A 294 20.15 -3.86 4.01
N SER A 295 20.31 -3.59 2.72
CA SER A 295 21.04 -4.44 1.79
C SER A 295 22.50 -4.67 2.20
N ILE A 296 23.14 -3.67 2.79
CA ILE A 296 24.51 -3.75 3.30
C ILE A 296 24.55 -4.67 4.56
N ASN A 297 23.59 -4.51 5.46
CA ASN A 297 23.56 -5.27 6.72
C ASN A 297 23.19 -6.76 6.50
N GLU A 298 22.36 -7.08 5.51
CA GLU A 298 22.01 -8.46 5.20
C GLU A 298 23.17 -9.27 4.59
N MET A 299 24.05 -8.63 3.81
CA MET A 299 25.26 -9.29 3.31
C MET A 299 26.22 -9.67 4.44
N THR A 300 26.36 -8.82 5.46
CA THR A 300 27.16 -9.12 6.66
C THR A 300 26.51 -10.17 7.56
N TRP A 301 25.19 -10.20 7.66
CA TRP A 301 24.48 -11.17 8.50
C TRP A 301 24.54 -12.61 7.93
N LYS A 302 24.40 -12.77 6.61
CA LYS A 302 24.53 -14.08 5.93
C LYS A 302 25.95 -14.64 6.00
N GLN A 303 26.98 -13.80 5.97
CA GLN A 303 28.36 -14.24 6.18
C GLN A 303 28.61 -14.76 7.60
N ASN A 304 27.97 -14.16 8.62
CA ASN A 304 28.12 -14.60 10.02
C ASN A 304 27.32 -15.85 10.38
N CYS A 305 26.17 -16.09 9.71
CA CYS A 305 25.38 -17.32 9.93
C CYS A 305 25.88 -18.55 9.16
N SER A 306 26.75 -18.39 8.16
CA SER A 306 27.37 -19.50 7.45
C SER A 306 28.66 -20.01 8.16
N MET A 307 29.03 -19.42 9.29
CA MET A 307 30.18 -19.81 10.10
C MET A 307 29.80 -20.43 11.46
N ILE A 308 28.52 -20.75 11.68
CA ILE A 308 28.02 -21.55 12.79
C ILE A 308 27.32 -22.80 12.22
#